data_29576f78682e3e963544a367e3359b02
#
_entry.id   29576f78682e3e963544a367e3359b02
#
_cell.length_a   1.000
_cell.length_b   1.000
_cell.length_c   1.000
_cell.angle_alpha   90.00
_cell.angle_beta   90.00
_cell.angle_gamma   90.00
#
_symmetry.space_group_name_H-M   'P 1'
#
loop_
_entity.id
_entity.type
_entity.pdbx_description
1 polymer ?
#
loop_
_entity_poly.entity_id
_entity_poly.type
_entity_poly.pdbx_seq_one_letter_code
_entity_poly.pdbx_strand_id
1 'polypeptide(L)'
;MKQALFQRLTARSGLGFAALATIGLLAGAAAVQGEPRTTVHPYLEVQQVATMDFDRGEVLTYTGVGGGVDAAVATRRVQATISVNYQHRVGWNDRLNDHDVVSGLAAVHADAVPGVLSFDAGALATRSHADIRVPVPAARTIDSANVAEIYSVYAGPTLTTHAGPVAIGASYRLGYVKVDDHSLAGSGLPAGAPRVDRYSSSAIHNATISLGMAPGRLPFGWTVGAGFVREDMNRLDSNYEAKYVRGDVVVPVSPTLAVTGGVGYETMKGSQQDFLRGPGGLPILTPGGNLIADPSRPRLRTVDEDGVMWDAGIIWRPSPRTELQARGGWRYGSESFTASLSHKINSRSALNAQVYDGVSSFGRLLVADLNGLPTKFEAPSNGGGLSGTGCVFGNDPGTGACFGDAFQSVSNFNFRNRGANLRYSTARGPWTMGLGAGYANRRYLAPDSSLFALHGVTDQSFTLQGSLGRRLTRTSGYDLDAYAAWFDSGLVGSDSSFGAGLTGRYYRNIFRDRLQAQIAAGVYTTQAGEFDASYGSILAGLRYTF
;
A
#
# COMPACT_ATOMS: atom_id res chain seq x y z
N MET A 1 -3.33 25.83 24.59
CA MET A 1 -2.96 26.75 23.47
C MET A 1 -2.36 26.03 22.24
N LYS A 2 -2.07 24.73 22.29
CA LYS A 2 -1.58 23.94 21.13
C LYS A 2 -2.70 23.28 20.29
N GLN A 3 -3.90 23.12 20.80
CA GLN A 3 -5.04 22.56 20.05
C GLN A 3 -5.76 23.54 19.12
N ALA A 4 -5.63 24.84 19.36
CA ALA A 4 -6.31 25.86 18.53
C ALA A 4 -5.63 26.15 17.19
N LEU A 5 -4.38 25.70 17.00
CA LEU A 5 -3.65 25.91 15.75
C LEU A 5 -3.98 24.80 14.71
N PHE A 6 -4.37 23.63 15.17
CA PHE A 6 -4.70 22.48 14.29
C PHE A 6 -6.12 22.57 13.72
N GLN A 7 -7.07 23.19 14.44
CA GLN A 7 -8.46 23.29 13.99
C GLN A 7 -8.72 24.34 12.89
N ARG A 8 -7.78 25.24 12.61
CA ARG A 8 -7.94 26.24 11.53
C ARG A 8 -7.41 25.79 10.16
N LEU A 9 -6.79 24.63 10.06
CA LEU A 9 -6.24 24.07 8.82
C LEU A 9 -7.17 23.08 8.11
N THR A 10 -8.32 22.76 8.67
CA THR A 10 -9.26 21.75 8.11
C THR A 10 -10.49 22.33 7.40
N ALA A 11 -10.55 23.64 7.20
CA ALA A 11 -11.66 24.26 6.49
C ALA A 11 -11.21 24.71 5.10
N ARG A 12 -11.47 23.89 4.13
CA ARG A 12 -11.56 24.07 2.66
C ARG A 12 -10.67 23.09 1.89
N SER A 13 -11.31 22.42 0.97
CA SER A 13 -10.83 21.46 -0.02
C SER A 13 -9.72 21.91 -0.99
N GLY A 14 -8.82 22.79 -0.56
CA GLY A 14 -7.71 23.33 -1.36
C GLY A 14 -6.31 22.93 -0.89
N LEU A 15 -6.17 22.15 0.20
CA LEU A 15 -4.85 21.89 0.83
C LEU A 15 -4.09 20.67 0.31
N GLY A 16 -4.72 19.84 -0.52
CA GLY A 16 -4.01 18.71 -1.16
C GLY A 16 -2.92 19.12 -2.15
N PHE A 17 -3.04 20.30 -2.76
CA PHE A 17 -2.07 20.79 -3.75
C PHE A 17 -0.82 21.45 -3.14
N ALA A 18 -0.91 22.04 -1.95
CA ALA A 18 0.20 22.77 -1.35
C ALA A 18 1.29 21.85 -0.75
N ALA A 19 0.94 20.66 -0.28
CA ALA A 19 1.91 19.72 0.29
C ALA A 19 2.75 19.00 -0.79
N LEU A 20 2.22 18.82 -2.00
CA LEU A 20 2.93 18.22 -3.12
C LEU A 20 3.81 19.25 -3.88
N ALA A 21 3.47 20.53 -3.83
CA ALA A 21 4.25 21.61 -4.46
C ALA A 21 5.56 21.93 -3.71
N THR A 22 5.65 21.65 -2.41
CA THR A 22 6.87 21.90 -1.62
C THR A 22 7.97 20.85 -1.81
N ILE A 23 7.66 19.66 -2.35
CA ILE A 23 8.68 18.64 -2.70
C ILE A 23 9.47 19.06 -3.96
N GLY A 24 8.90 19.90 -4.82
CA GLY A 24 9.57 20.41 -6.03
C GLY A 24 10.67 21.44 -5.79
N LEU A 25 10.77 22.04 -4.59
CA LEU A 25 11.71 23.13 -4.30
C LEU A 25 13.05 22.69 -3.69
N LEU A 26 13.21 21.42 -3.33
CA LEU A 26 14.48 20.88 -2.82
C LEU A 26 15.46 20.40 -3.91
N ALA A 27 15.08 20.46 -5.17
CA ALA A 27 15.95 20.07 -6.30
C ALA A 27 16.96 21.16 -6.73
N GLY A 28 17.06 22.26 -6.01
CA GLY A 28 17.77 23.48 -6.41
C GLY A 28 19.19 23.65 -5.88
N ALA A 29 19.93 22.63 -5.42
CA ALA A 29 21.33 22.84 -5.04
C ALA A 29 22.14 21.53 -5.07
N ALA A 30 22.80 21.28 -6.18
CA ALA A 30 24.17 20.74 -6.30
C ALA A 30 24.46 20.25 -7.73
N ALA A 31 24.96 21.13 -8.56
CA ALA A 31 25.61 20.74 -9.81
C ALA A 31 26.96 20.11 -9.49
N VAL A 32 27.11 18.79 -9.72
CA VAL A 32 28.41 18.12 -9.86
C VAL A 32 28.32 17.13 -11.01
N GLN A 33 29.21 17.31 -11.96
CA GLN A 33 29.47 16.67 -13.23
C GLN A 33 29.16 15.16 -13.31
N GLY A 34 28.25 14.83 -14.15
CA GLY A 34 27.73 13.59 -14.66
C GLY A 34 26.30 13.92 -15.04
N GLU A 35 25.93 13.90 -16.33
CA GLU A 35 24.63 14.42 -16.80
C GLU A 35 23.50 13.94 -15.91
N PRO A 36 22.89 14.79 -15.07
CA PRO A 36 21.74 14.43 -14.28
C PRO A 36 20.59 14.22 -15.26
N ARG A 37 20.11 13.01 -15.40
CA ARG A 37 18.89 12.74 -16.17
C ARG A 37 17.70 13.15 -15.29
N THR A 38 17.30 14.41 -15.40
CA THR A 38 16.05 14.90 -14.82
C THR A 38 15.09 15.10 -15.96
N THR A 39 13.97 14.40 -15.90
CA THR A 39 12.85 14.57 -16.84
C THR A 39 11.64 15.01 -16.05
N VAL A 40 10.97 16.05 -16.54
CA VAL A 40 9.70 16.54 -15.97
C VAL A 40 8.76 16.76 -17.14
N HIS A 41 7.66 16.04 -17.14
CA HIS A 41 6.66 16.01 -18.20
C HIS A 41 5.29 16.42 -17.63
N PRO A 42 4.99 17.73 -17.52
CA PRO A 42 3.64 18.16 -17.24
C PRO A 42 2.74 17.85 -18.44
N TYR A 43 1.48 17.55 -18.16
CA TYR A 43 0.53 17.19 -19.21
C TYR A 43 -0.89 17.65 -18.87
N LEU A 44 -1.68 17.80 -19.92
CA LEU A 44 -3.13 17.91 -19.84
C LEU A 44 -3.75 16.69 -20.52
N GLU A 45 -4.89 16.26 -20.03
CA GLU A 45 -5.60 15.13 -20.59
C GLU A 45 -7.11 15.38 -20.64
N VAL A 46 -7.73 14.81 -21.65
CA VAL A 46 -9.18 14.69 -21.77
C VAL A 46 -9.51 13.26 -22.13
N GLN A 47 -10.50 12.70 -21.48
CA GLN A 47 -10.96 11.35 -21.75
C GLN A 47 -12.48 11.25 -21.69
N GLN A 48 -13.03 10.43 -22.57
CA GLN A 48 -14.41 10.00 -22.53
C GLN A 48 -14.47 8.55 -22.11
N VAL A 49 -15.29 8.25 -21.11
CA VAL A 49 -15.49 6.90 -20.58
C VAL A 49 -16.95 6.53 -20.67
N ALA A 50 -17.22 5.31 -21.13
CA ALA A 50 -18.52 4.68 -21.06
C ALA A 50 -18.38 3.35 -20.33
N THR A 51 -19.21 3.11 -19.33
CA THR A 51 -19.28 1.85 -18.58
C THR A 51 -20.69 1.29 -18.69
N MET A 52 -20.80 0.02 -19.06
CA MET A 52 -22.06 -0.69 -19.21
C MET A 52 -22.17 -1.78 -18.14
N ASP A 53 -23.24 -1.77 -17.40
CA ASP A 53 -23.69 -2.89 -16.56
C ASP A 53 -24.39 -3.90 -17.46
N PHE A 54 -23.82 -5.11 -17.61
CA PHE A 54 -24.38 -6.12 -18.50
C PHE A 54 -25.66 -6.75 -17.95
N ASP A 55 -25.83 -6.77 -16.62
CA ASP A 55 -26.97 -7.41 -15.97
C ASP A 55 -28.20 -6.51 -16.01
N ARG A 56 -28.00 -5.19 -15.89
CA ARG A 56 -29.06 -4.19 -15.90
C ARG A 56 -29.25 -3.49 -17.23
N GLY A 57 -28.29 -3.63 -18.15
CA GLY A 57 -28.27 -2.91 -19.42
C GLY A 57 -28.06 -1.40 -19.30
N GLU A 58 -27.59 -0.93 -18.15
CA GLU A 58 -27.38 0.49 -17.87
C GLU A 58 -26.02 0.95 -18.39
N VAL A 59 -26.00 2.11 -19.05
CA VAL A 59 -24.78 2.75 -19.52
C VAL A 59 -24.55 4.05 -18.76
N LEU A 60 -23.40 4.15 -18.11
CA LEU A 60 -22.93 5.35 -17.43
C LEU A 60 -21.79 5.96 -18.24
N THR A 61 -21.90 7.25 -18.53
CA THR A 61 -20.87 7.97 -19.30
C THR A 61 -20.41 9.22 -18.58
N TYR A 62 -19.11 9.50 -18.66
CA TYR A 62 -18.55 10.75 -18.16
C TYR A 62 -17.40 11.23 -19.04
N THR A 63 -17.17 12.54 -18.99
CA THR A 63 -15.98 13.18 -19.54
C THR A 63 -15.05 13.54 -18.39
N GLY A 64 -13.80 13.07 -18.45
CA GLY A 64 -12.74 13.48 -17.53
C GLY A 64 -11.85 14.53 -18.20
N VAL A 65 -11.66 15.67 -17.52
CA VAL A 65 -10.69 16.69 -17.94
C VAL A 65 -9.72 16.87 -16.79
N GLY A 66 -8.44 16.82 -17.09
CA GLY A 66 -7.44 16.87 -16.03
C GLY A 66 -6.05 17.18 -16.52
N GLY A 67 -5.12 17.04 -15.61
CA GLY A 67 -3.72 17.21 -15.88
C GLY A 67 -2.86 16.61 -14.78
N GLY A 68 -1.58 16.53 -15.07
CA GLY A 68 -0.66 15.94 -14.12
C GLY A 68 0.78 16.21 -14.45
N VAL A 69 1.65 15.57 -13.70
CA VAL A 69 3.09 15.64 -13.87
C VAL A 69 3.69 14.26 -13.70
N ASP A 70 4.48 13.81 -14.69
CA ASP A 70 5.38 12.69 -14.54
C ASP A 70 6.81 13.22 -14.47
N ALA A 71 7.52 12.90 -13.39
CA ALA A 71 8.88 13.33 -13.20
C ALA A 71 9.77 12.16 -12.78
N ALA A 72 10.96 12.09 -13.35
CA ALA A 72 12.00 11.16 -12.93
C ALA A 72 13.32 11.91 -12.74
N VAL A 73 13.98 11.66 -11.61
CA VAL A 73 15.28 12.20 -11.27
C VAL A 73 16.24 11.04 -11.04
N ALA A 74 17.36 11.03 -11.75
CA ALA A 74 18.42 10.05 -11.59
C ALA A 74 19.78 10.76 -11.56
N THR A 75 20.23 11.10 -10.36
CA THR A 75 21.56 11.65 -10.10
C THR A 75 22.38 10.66 -9.28
N ARG A 76 23.63 10.99 -8.97
CA ARG A 76 24.46 10.17 -8.06
C ARG A 76 23.94 10.13 -6.62
N ARG A 77 23.19 11.16 -6.19
CA ARG A 77 22.72 11.32 -4.81
C ARG A 77 21.20 11.24 -4.66
N VAL A 78 20.45 11.52 -5.74
CA VAL A 78 18.99 11.55 -5.69
C VAL A 78 18.43 10.67 -6.78
N GLN A 79 17.55 9.76 -6.40
CA GLN A 79 16.72 8.95 -7.29
C GLN A 79 15.27 9.17 -6.90
N ALA A 80 14.45 9.55 -7.85
CA ALA A 80 13.04 9.78 -7.60
C ALA A 80 12.21 9.47 -8.84
N THR A 81 11.02 8.95 -8.63
CA THR A 81 9.94 8.91 -9.62
C THR A 81 8.67 9.44 -8.97
N ILE A 82 8.01 10.38 -9.64
CA ILE A 82 6.79 11.03 -9.19
C ILE A 82 5.82 11.00 -10.36
N SER A 83 4.61 10.52 -10.13
CA SER A 83 3.50 10.60 -11.06
C SER A 83 2.26 11.05 -10.29
N VAL A 84 1.70 12.17 -10.66
CA VAL A 84 0.49 12.75 -10.06
C VAL A 84 -0.46 13.16 -11.15
N ASN A 85 -1.71 12.79 -11.00
CA ASN A 85 -2.82 13.10 -11.89
C ASN A 85 -3.98 13.69 -11.09
N TYR A 86 -4.55 14.77 -11.58
CA TYR A 86 -5.83 15.32 -11.14
C TYR A 86 -6.80 15.26 -12.31
N GLN A 87 -8.02 14.85 -12.04
CA GLN A 87 -9.08 14.75 -13.03
C GLN A 87 -10.41 15.22 -12.45
N HIS A 88 -11.05 16.17 -13.12
CA HIS A 88 -12.44 16.52 -12.91
C HIS A 88 -13.31 15.69 -13.82
N ARG A 89 -14.27 14.97 -13.27
CA ARG A 89 -15.20 14.10 -14.00
C ARG A 89 -16.58 14.71 -14.03
N VAL A 90 -17.09 14.91 -15.23
CA VAL A 90 -18.42 15.45 -15.49
C VAL A 90 -19.31 14.31 -15.96
N GLY A 91 -20.33 13.97 -15.17
CA GLY A 91 -21.32 12.96 -15.49
C GLY A 91 -22.29 13.44 -16.57
N TRP A 92 -22.72 12.52 -17.48
CA TRP A 92 -23.65 12.86 -18.54
C TRP A 92 -25.09 12.43 -18.23
N ASN A 93 -25.34 11.88 -17.06
CA ASN A 93 -26.67 11.49 -16.61
C ASN A 93 -26.82 11.78 -15.12
N ASP A 94 -28.07 11.90 -14.65
CA ASP A 94 -28.42 12.26 -13.26
C ASP A 94 -27.96 11.24 -12.20
N ARG A 95 -27.37 10.12 -12.61
CA ARG A 95 -26.85 9.07 -11.72
C ARG A 95 -25.38 9.21 -11.39
N LEU A 96 -24.66 10.05 -12.13
CA LEU A 96 -23.26 10.37 -11.91
C LEU A 96 -23.13 11.83 -11.50
N ASN A 97 -22.77 12.08 -10.26
CA ASN A 97 -22.41 13.41 -9.81
C ASN A 97 -21.02 13.78 -10.33
N ASP A 98 -20.84 15.06 -10.60
CA ASP A 98 -19.51 15.59 -10.89
C ASP A 98 -18.63 15.42 -9.67
N HIS A 99 -17.40 14.96 -9.88
CA HIS A 99 -16.45 14.76 -8.80
C HIS A 99 -15.01 14.87 -9.26
N ASP A 100 -14.16 15.20 -8.30
CA ASP A 100 -12.73 15.32 -8.48
C ASP A 100 -12.02 14.01 -8.08
N VAL A 101 -11.02 13.63 -8.84
CA VAL A 101 -10.19 12.46 -8.55
C VAL A 101 -8.72 12.87 -8.55
N VAL A 102 -8.05 12.64 -7.43
CA VAL A 102 -6.59 12.75 -7.33
C VAL A 102 -6.01 11.35 -7.26
N SER A 103 -5.04 11.07 -8.12
CA SER A 103 -4.29 9.83 -8.08
C SER A 103 -2.80 10.10 -8.26
N GLY A 104 -1.96 9.29 -7.64
CA GLY A 104 -0.53 9.48 -7.81
C GLY A 104 0.29 8.56 -6.95
N LEU A 105 1.56 8.47 -7.34
CA LEU A 105 2.56 7.66 -6.66
C LEU A 105 3.90 8.37 -6.74
N ALA A 106 4.62 8.41 -5.63
CA ALA A 106 5.96 8.98 -5.57
C ALA A 106 6.87 8.13 -4.71
N ALA A 107 8.12 7.97 -5.14
CA ALA A 107 9.20 7.41 -4.35
C ALA A 107 10.47 8.21 -4.56
N VAL A 108 11.13 8.57 -3.47
CA VAL A 108 12.34 9.40 -3.45
C VAL A 108 13.36 8.76 -2.52
N HIS A 109 14.59 8.67 -3.00
CA HIS A 109 15.77 8.32 -2.22
C HIS A 109 16.84 9.39 -2.43
N ALA A 110 17.42 9.90 -1.35
CA ALA A 110 18.44 10.94 -1.40
C ALA A 110 19.59 10.63 -0.42
N ASP A 111 20.82 10.52 -0.94
CA ASP A 111 22.03 10.39 -0.15
C ASP A 111 22.49 11.78 0.34
N ALA A 112 22.24 12.11 1.60
CA ALA A 112 22.74 13.31 2.24
C ALA A 112 24.27 13.21 2.45
N VAL A 113 24.71 12.08 3.00
CA VAL A 113 26.13 11.70 3.11
C VAL A 113 26.28 10.33 2.46
N PRO A 114 26.91 10.22 1.28
CA PRO A 114 27.01 8.98 0.54
C PRO A 114 27.55 7.82 1.39
N GLY A 115 26.80 6.72 1.40
CA GLY A 115 27.15 5.52 2.15
C GLY A 115 26.97 5.62 3.67
N VAL A 116 26.53 6.77 4.22
CA VAL A 116 26.35 6.98 5.65
C VAL A 116 24.93 7.40 6.00
N LEU A 117 24.41 8.43 5.38
CA LEU A 117 23.10 8.98 5.70
C LEU A 117 22.27 9.20 4.43
N SER A 118 21.15 8.55 4.35
CA SER A 118 20.15 8.75 3.30
C SER A 118 18.80 9.17 3.88
N PHE A 119 17.98 9.75 3.04
CA PHE A 119 16.57 10.05 3.30
C PHE A 119 15.70 9.37 2.26
N ASP A 120 14.65 8.70 2.73
CA ASP A 120 13.64 8.08 1.90
C ASP A 120 12.30 8.76 2.15
N ALA A 121 11.53 8.95 1.07
CA ALA A 121 10.17 9.47 1.16
C ALA A 121 9.30 8.83 0.07
N GLY A 122 8.01 8.70 0.35
CA GLY A 122 7.04 8.22 -0.61
C GLY A 122 5.67 8.82 -0.36
N ALA A 123 4.86 8.85 -1.42
CA ALA A 123 3.48 9.32 -1.36
C ALA A 123 2.60 8.47 -2.27
N LEU A 124 1.36 8.26 -1.84
CA LEU A 124 0.32 7.54 -2.57
C LEU A 124 -0.98 8.32 -2.47
N ALA A 125 -1.66 8.51 -3.58
CA ALA A 125 -3.06 8.89 -3.67
C ALA A 125 -3.77 7.90 -4.58
N THR A 126 -4.81 7.24 -4.08
CA THR A 126 -5.55 6.21 -4.84
C THR A 126 -6.97 6.08 -4.33
N ARG A 127 -7.79 5.38 -5.10
CA ARG A 127 -9.15 4.99 -4.70
C ARG A 127 -9.22 3.48 -4.53
N SER A 128 -9.91 3.03 -3.48
CA SER A 128 -10.12 1.61 -3.21
C SER A 128 -11.51 1.38 -2.61
N HIS A 129 -11.90 0.13 -2.46
CA HIS A 129 -13.10 -0.23 -1.72
C HIS A 129 -12.95 0.18 -0.26
N ALA A 130 -13.97 0.80 0.28
CA ALA A 130 -14.03 1.06 1.72
C ALA A 130 -14.36 -0.21 2.50
N ASP A 131 -15.19 -1.08 1.93
CA ASP A 131 -15.51 -2.42 2.46
C ASP A 131 -15.53 -3.41 1.29
N ILE A 132 -14.61 -4.37 1.30
CA ILE A 132 -14.46 -5.37 0.22
C ILE A 132 -15.65 -6.36 0.17
N ARG A 133 -16.42 -6.47 1.26
CA ARG A 133 -17.64 -7.30 1.33
C ARG A 133 -18.78 -6.72 0.51
N VAL A 134 -18.71 -5.44 0.15
CA VAL A 134 -19.70 -4.76 -0.67
C VAL A 134 -19.15 -4.63 -2.08
N PRO A 135 -19.78 -5.29 -3.06
CA PRO A 135 -19.36 -5.20 -4.43
C PRO A 135 -19.46 -3.75 -4.93
N VAL A 136 -18.44 -3.29 -5.61
CA VAL A 136 -18.45 -2.00 -6.28
C VAL A 136 -18.13 -2.22 -7.75
N PRO A 137 -19.06 -1.86 -8.62
CA PRO A 137 -18.83 -1.92 -10.05
C PRO A 137 -17.68 -0.99 -10.43
N ALA A 138 -16.62 -1.53 -11.03
CA ALA A 138 -15.52 -0.75 -11.54
C ALA A 138 -15.13 0.43 -10.61
N ALA A 139 -14.80 0.13 -9.34
CA ALA A 139 -14.66 1.05 -8.20
C ALA A 139 -13.84 2.34 -8.45
N ARG A 140 -13.18 2.41 -9.60
CA ARG A 140 -12.31 3.52 -9.99
C ARG A 140 -12.97 4.46 -10.99
N THR A 141 -13.98 3.99 -11.72
CA THR A 141 -14.66 4.77 -12.74
C THR A 141 -15.93 5.42 -12.22
N ILE A 142 -16.57 4.86 -11.19
CA ILE A 142 -17.85 5.31 -10.66
C ILE A 142 -17.66 5.79 -9.24
N ASP A 143 -18.28 6.91 -8.87
CA ASP A 143 -18.39 7.34 -7.50
C ASP A 143 -19.52 6.58 -6.81
N SER A 144 -19.20 5.87 -5.75
CA SER A 144 -20.19 5.12 -4.99
C SER A 144 -19.89 5.24 -3.48
N ALA A 145 -20.90 5.02 -2.66
CA ALA A 145 -20.79 5.07 -1.21
C ALA A 145 -19.74 4.10 -0.62
N ASN A 146 -19.30 3.11 -1.39
CA ASN A 146 -18.26 2.16 -0.96
C ASN A 146 -16.89 2.43 -1.58
N VAL A 147 -16.67 3.56 -2.23
CA VAL A 147 -15.35 3.98 -2.72
C VAL A 147 -14.74 4.94 -1.71
N ALA A 148 -13.55 4.64 -1.24
CA ALA A 148 -12.75 5.49 -0.38
C ALA A 148 -11.55 6.06 -1.13
N GLU A 149 -11.23 7.31 -0.88
CA GLU A 149 -10.01 7.95 -1.31
C GLU A 149 -8.95 7.78 -0.24
N ILE A 150 -7.80 7.23 -0.63
CA ILE A 150 -6.71 6.87 0.27
C ILE A 150 -5.50 7.71 -0.06
N TYR A 151 -5.01 8.43 0.93
CA TYR A 151 -3.80 9.23 0.89
C TYR A 151 -2.80 8.71 1.90
N SER A 152 -1.57 8.46 1.48
CA SER A 152 -0.50 8.03 2.36
C SER A 152 0.79 8.75 2.01
N VAL A 153 1.52 9.18 3.03
CA VAL A 153 2.87 9.74 2.87
C VAL A 153 3.77 9.20 3.96
N TYR A 154 5.04 9.03 3.63
CA TYR A 154 6.07 8.79 4.63
C TYR A 154 7.35 9.51 4.27
N ALA A 155 8.18 9.78 5.29
CA ALA A 155 9.55 10.25 5.11
C ALA A 155 10.41 9.86 6.31
N GLY A 156 11.72 9.73 6.09
CA GLY A 156 12.64 9.57 7.19
C GLY A 156 14.07 9.20 6.80
N PRO A 157 15.03 9.39 7.74
CA PRO A 157 16.43 9.07 7.56
C PRO A 157 16.75 7.59 7.76
N THR A 158 17.81 7.16 7.08
CA THR A 158 18.52 5.89 7.30
C THR A 158 19.98 6.18 7.49
N LEU A 159 20.54 5.76 8.62
CA LEU A 159 21.97 5.83 8.93
C LEU A 159 22.58 4.44 8.76
N THR A 160 23.68 4.35 8.04
CA THR A 160 24.50 3.13 7.91
C THR A 160 25.96 3.52 8.07
N THR A 161 26.62 3.06 9.13
CA THR A 161 28.01 3.40 9.41
C THR A 161 28.74 2.22 10.07
N HIS A 162 30.00 2.38 10.36
CA HIS A 162 30.82 1.35 10.98
C HIS A 162 31.71 1.94 12.08
N ALA A 163 31.86 1.21 13.18
CA ALA A 163 32.84 1.47 14.21
C ALA A 163 33.81 0.27 14.26
N GLY A 164 34.92 0.39 13.54
CA GLY A 164 35.81 -0.75 13.29
C GLY A 164 35.10 -1.89 12.55
N PRO A 165 35.05 -3.13 13.12
CA PRO A 165 34.35 -4.26 12.49
C PRO A 165 32.83 -4.26 12.72
N VAL A 166 32.34 -3.37 13.56
CA VAL A 166 30.92 -3.33 13.96
C VAL A 166 30.17 -2.40 13.01
N ALA A 167 29.22 -2.95 12.29
CA ALA A 167 28.25 -2.20 11.50
C ALA A 167 27.18 -1.61 12.42
N ILE A 168 26.79 -0.36 12.14
CA ILE A 168 25.77 0.38 12.88
C ILE A 168 24.71 0.79 11.87
N GLY A 169 23.48 0.35 12.09
CA GLY A 169 22.31 0.74 11.30
C GLY A 169 21.28 1.41 12.18
N ALA A 170 20.69 2.51 11.73
CA ALA A 170 19.52 3.10 12.35
C ALA A 170 18.58 3.66 11.29
N SER A 171 17.29 3.54 11.51
CA SER A 171 16.29 4.15 10.64
C SER A 171 15.14 4.73 11.45
N TYR A 172 14.57 5.80 10.93
CA TYR A 172 13.33 6.37 11.43
C TYR A 172 12.41 6.67 10.25
N ARG A 173 11.14 6.35 10.39
CA ARG A 173 10.10 6.65 9.41
C ARG A 173 8.91 7.27 10.11
N LEU A 174 8.52 8.46 9.64
CA LEU A 174 7.27 9.10 9.99
C LEU A 174 6.30 8.86 8.83
N GLY A 175 5.15 8.24 9.12
CA GLY A 175 4.08 8.01 8.18
C GLY A 175 2.82 8.77 8.58
N TYR A 176 2.02 9.14 7.60
CA TYR A 176 0.68 9.66 7.78
C TYR A 176 -0.24 9.05 6.73
N VAL A 177 -1.37 8.54 7.18
CA VAL A 177 -2.40 7.95 6.31
C VAL A 177 -3.72 8.63 6.59
N LYS A 178 -4.46 8.96 5.52
CA LYS A 178 -5.80 9.51 5.57
C LYS A 178 -6.69 8.77 4.59
N VAL A 179 -7.90 8.45 5.03
CA VAL A 179 -8.96 7.87 4.22
C VAL A 179 -10.16 8.82 4.28
N ASP A 180 -10.58 9.29 3.13
CA ASP A 180 -11.81 10.04 2.94
C ASP A 180 -12.86 9.09 2.38
N ASP A 181 -13.85 8.75 3.17
CA ASP A 181 -14.98 7.92 2.78
C ASP A 181 -16.26 8.76 2.71
N HIS A 182 -17.03 8.55 1.66
CA HIS A 182 -18.38 9.09 1.57
C HIS A 182 -19.32 8.27 2.47
N SER A 183 -20.34 8.89 3.02
CA SER A 183 -21.21 8.26 4.02
C SER A 183 -21.80 6.93 3.53
N LEU A 184 -21.84 5.95 4.43
CA LEU A 184 -22.47 4.64 4.21
C LEU A 184 -24.01 4.67 4.09
N ALA A 185 -24.64 5.84 4.14
CA ALA A 185 -26.07 5.97 3.87
C ALA A 185 -26.33 5.52 2.42
N GLY A 186 -26.71 4.26 2.24
CA GLY A 186 -26.94 3.64 0.94
C GLY A 186 -25.89 2.62 0.50
N SER A 187 -25.00 2.16 1.38
CA SER A 187 -23.88 1.24 1.04
C SER A 187 -24.28 -0.18 0.64
N GLY A 188 -25.58 -0.51 0.54
CA GLY A 188 -26.01 -1.86 0.17
C GLY A 188 -25.76 -2.96 1.23
N LEU A 189 -25.22 -2.61 2.39
CA LEU A 189 -25.11 -3.58 3.49
C LEU A 189 -26.51 -3.94 3.98
N PRO A 190 -26.84 -5.23 4.16
CA PRO A 190 -28.12 -5.67 4.73
C PRO A 190 -28.39 -4.98 6.08
N ALA A 191 -29.65 -4.69 6.35
CA ALA A 191 -30.05 -4.15 7.65
C ALA A 191 -29.66 -5.16 8.73
N GLY A 192 -28.82 -4.74 9.70
CA GLY A 192 -28.33 -5.61 10.78
C GLY A 192 -26.96 -6.27 10.51
N ALA A 193 -26.35 -6.07 9.35
CA ALA A 193 -24.99 -6.55 9.11
C ALA A 193 -23.99 -5.91 10.10
N PRO A 194 -23.05 -6.69 10.67
CA PRO A 194 -22.02 -6.17 11.55
C PRO A 194 -21.22 -5.09 10.83
N ARG A 195 -21.22 -3.89 11.38
CA ARG A 195 -20.44 -2.76 10.84
C ARG A 195 -19.04 -2.79 11.44
N VAL A 196 -18.05 -2.76 10.58
CA VAL A 196 -16.65 -2.58 10.99
C VAL A 196 -16.39 -1.08 11.06
N ASP A 197 -15.86 -0.59 12.19
CA ASP A 197 -15.45 0.81 12.31
C ASP A 197 -14.35 1.10 11.29
N ARG A 198 -14.57 2.14 10.48
CA ARG A 198 -13.70 2.47 9.38
C ARG A 198 -12.50 3.28 9.83
N TYR A 199 -11.41 3.06 9.17
CA TYR A 199 -10.23 3.87 9.33
C TYR A 199 -10.47 5.30 8.81
N SER A 200 -9.93 6.30 9.52
CA SER A 200 -10.02 7.70 9.12
C SER A 200 -8.63 8.28 8.84
N SER A 201 -7.80 8.38 9.87
CA SER A 201 -6.42 8.83 9.72
C SER A 201 -5.55 8.33 10.86
N SER A 202 -4.26 8.17 10.59
CA SER A 202 -3.26 7.93 11.63
C SER A 202 -1.93 8.61 11.35
N ALA A 203 -1.18 8.85 12.43
CA ALA A 203 0.24 9.18 12.41
C ALA A 203 1.04 7.97 12.91
N ILE A 204 2.08 7.60 12.19
CA ILE A 204 2.85 6.39 12.41
C ILE A 204 4.32 6.76 12.59
N HIS A 205 4.91 6.30 13.69
CA HIS A 205 6.32 6.42 13.98
C HIS A 205 6.94 5.02 14.01
N ASN A 206 7.98 4.81 13.23
CA ASN A 206 8.74 3.57 13.22
C ASN A 206 10.22 3.89 13.33
N ALA A 207 10.88 3.36 14.35
CA ALA A 207 12.31 3.53 14.58
C ALA A 207 12.98 2.18 14.80
N THR A 208 14.15 1.98 14.19
CA THR A 208 14.98 0.80 14.43
C THR A 208 16.44 1.20 14.61
N ILE A 209 17.15 0.45 15.41
CA ILE A 209 18.62 0.54 15.56
C ILE A 209 19.20 -0.86 15.62
N SER A 210 20.35 -1.06 15.03
CA SER A 210 21.07 -2.32 15.07
C SER A 210 22.58 -2.12 15.13
N LEU A 211 23.25 -3.01 15.86
CA LEU A 211 24.70 -3.13 15.94
C LEU A 211 25.05 -4.58 15.60
N GLY A 212 26.01 -4.82 14.72
CA GLY A 212 26.33 -6.18 14.36
C GLY A 212 27.70 -6.33 13.74
N MET A 213 28.19 -7.56 13.76
CA MET A 213 29.45 -7.93 13.12
C MET A 213 29.22 -9.18 12.26
N ALA A 214 29.66 -9.13 11.00
CA ALA A 214 29.65 -10.28 10.11
C ALA A 214 30.66 -11.37 10.58
N PRO A 215 30.39 -12.65 10.24
CA PRO A 215 31.40 -13.71 10.42
C PRO A 215 32.72 -13.36 9.73
N GLY A 216 33.83 -13.75 10.34
CA GLY A 216 35.16 -13.49 9.78
C GLY A 216 36.23 -13.36 10.88
N ARG A 217 36.13 -12.34 11.74
CA ARG A 217 36.99 -12.25 12.95
C ARG A 217 36.59 -13.28 14.00
N LEU A 218 35.27 -13.51 14.11
CA LEU A 218 34.72 -14.62 14.89
C LEU A 218 34.20 -15.69 13.93
N PRO A 219 34.12 -16.95 14.34
CA PRO A 219 33.53 -18.02 13.52
C PRO A 219 32.02 -17.84 13.31
N PHE A 220 31.40 -16.88 13.97
CA PHE A 220 29.99 -16.51 13.86
C PHE A 220 29.83 -15.00 13.70
N GLY A 221 28.73 -14.59 13.10
CA GLY A 221 28.26 -13.23 13.11
C GLY A 221 27.21 -13.02 14.20
N TRP A 222 27.09 -11.79 14.69
CA TRP A 222 26.09 -11.42 15.68
C TRP A 222 25.46 -10.08 15.33
N THR A 223 24.22 -9.88 15.75
CA THR A 223 23.50 -8.61 15.65
C THR A 223 22.68 -8.41 16.91
N VAL A 224 22.73 -7.21 17.48
CA VAL A 224 21.80 -6.76 18.52
C VAL A 224 20.99 -5.60 17.95
N GLY A 225 19.69 -5.67 18.06
CA GLY A 225 18.78 -4.67 17.52
C GLY A 225 17.66 -4.32 18.48
N ALA A 226 17.14 -3.12 18.34
CA ALA A 226 15.95 -2.64 19.02
C ALA A 226 15.04 -1.93 18.03
N GLY A 227 13.74 -1.98 18.29
CA GLY A 227 12.75 -1.28 17.48
C GLY A 227 11.62 -0.71 18.32
N PHE A 228 11.03 0.33 17.78
CA PHE A 228 9.89 1.05 18.31
C PHE A 228 8.91 1.37 17.20
N VAL A 229 7.64 1.07 17.42
CA VAL A 229 6.53 1.45 16.54
C VAL A 229 5.46 2.08 17.40
N ARG A 230 4.94 3.23 16.95
CA ARG A 230 3.77 3.87 17.53
C ARG A 230 2.85 4.33 16.43
N GLU A 231 1.57 4.10 16.60
CA GLU A 231 0.51 4.60 15.74
C GLU A 231 -0.57 5.25 16.60
N ASP A 232 -0.90 6.50 16.29
CA ASP A 232 -1.99 7.24 16.88
C ASP A 232 -3.09 7.43 15.82
N MET A 233 -4.24 6.78 15.99
CA MET A 233 -5.36 6.78 15.07
C MET A 233 -6.44 7.72 15.58
N ASN A 234 -7.03 8.52 14.67
CA ASN A 234 -8.01 9.54 15.05
C ASN A 234 -9.36 8.93 15.47
N ARG A 235 -9.74 7.79 14.88
CA ARG A 235 -11.01 7.12 15.18
C ARG A 235 -10.95 6.47 16.57
N LEU A 236 -11.94 6.74 17.43
CA LEU A 236 -12.00 6.31 18.83
C LEU A 236 -10.72 6.62 19.63
N ASP A 237 -9.96 7.64 19.22
CA ASP A 237 -8.66 7.98 19.84
C ASP A 237 -7.81 6.73 20.10
N SER A 238 -7.75 5.84 19.09
CA SER A 238 -7.06 4.57 19.22
C SER A 238 -5.55 4.74 19.13
N ASN A 239 -4.80 4.00 19.92
CA ASN A 239 -3.36 3.99 19.86
C ASN A 239 -2.79 2.57 19.90
N TYR A 240 -1.60 2.43 19.33
CA TYR A 240 -0.80 1.22 19.37
C TYR A 240 0.66 1.57 19.58
N GLU A 241 1.32 0.86 20.47
CA GLU A 241 2.76 0.98 20.72
C GLU A 241 3.39 -0.41 20.83
N ALA A 242 4.49 -0.62 20.12
CA ALA A 242 5.30 -1.82 20.24
C ALA A 242 6.78 -1.48 20.38
N LYS A 243 7.47 -2.22 21.23
CA LYS A 243 8.91 -2.11 21.48
C LYS A 243 9.51 -3.49 21.54
N TYR A 244 10.70 -3.64 20.98
CA TYR A 244 11.44 -4.89 21.13
C TYR A 244 12.95 -4.64 21.25
N VAL A 245 13.62 -5.60 21.87
CA VAL A 245 15.08 -5.76 21.85
C VAL A 245 15.37 -7.21 21.49
N ARG A 246 16.33 -7.43 20.59
CA ARG A 246 16.63 -8.75 20.06
C ARG A 246 18.12 -8.92 19.79
N GLY A 247 18.65 -10.11 20.08
CA GLY A 247 19.97 -10.59 19.69
C GLY A 247 19.86 -11.75 18.70
N ASP A 248 20.66 -11.71 17.65
CA ASP A 248 20.75 -12.74 16.60
C ASP A 248 22.18 -13.24 16.46
N VAL A 249 22.33 -14.51 16.14
CA VAL A 249 23.61 -15.16 15.79
C VAL A 249 23.46 -15.84 14.44
N VAL A 250 24.53 -15.75 13.62
CA VAL A 250 24.63 -16.40 12.30
C VAL A 250 25.90 -17.23 12.28
N VAL A 251 25.75 -18.54 12.07
CA VAL A 251 26.87 -19.49 12.01
C VAL A 251 26.98 -20.05 10.60
N PRO A 252 28.01 -19.70 9.82
CA PRO A 252 28.28 -20.32 8.53
C PRO A 252 28.59 -21.82 8.69
N VAL A 253 27.81 -22.67 8.02
CA VAL A 253 28.01 -24.13 8.02
C VAL A 253 28.75 -24.55 6.77
N SER A 254 28.53 -23.85 5.67
CA SER A 254 29.24 -24.03 4.41
C SER A 254 29.35 -22.69 3.65
N PRO A 255 30.07 -22.61 2.53
CA PRO A 255 30.13 -21.39 1.70
C PRO A 255 28.77 -20.90 1.20
N THR A 256 27.77 -21.78 1.17
CA THR A 256 26.42 -21.46 0.66
C THR A 256 25.32 -21.53 1.70
N LEU A 257 25.61 -22.02 2.90
CA LEU A 257 24.62 -22.25 3.95
C LEU A 257 25.09 -21.72 5.30
N ALA A 258 24.25 -20.93 5.97
CA ALA A 258 24.40 -20.55 7.35
C ALA A 258 23.14 -20.90 8.15
N VAL A 259 23.32 -21.23 9.41
CA VAL A 259 22.23 -21.38 10.39
C VAL A 259 22.12 -20.10 11.18
N THR A 260 20.91 -19.70 11.51
CA THR A 260 20.62 -18.49 12.28
C THR A 260 19.80 -18.84 13.53
N GLY A 261 19.98 -18.10 14.59
CA GLY A 261 19.14 -18.17 15.77
C GLY A 261 19.03 -16.80 16.43
N GLY A 262 17.89 -16.50 16.99
CA GLY A 262 17.66 -15.22 17.63
C GLY A 262 16.76 -15.34 18.85
N VAL A 263 16.99 -14.48 19.83
CA VAL A 263 16.17 -14.34 21.03
C VAL A 263 15.96 -12.86 21.33
N GLY A 264 14.80 -12.53 21.83
CA GLY A 264 14.46 -11.15 22.18
C GLY A 264 13.29 -11.08 23.15
N TYR A 265 12.98 -9.86 23.52
CA TYR A 265 11.81 -9.53 24.31
C TYR A 265 11.03 -8.41 23.61
N GLU A 266 9.71 -8.54 23.57
CA GLU A 266 8.85 -7.52 22.98
C GLU A 266 7.68 -7.20 23.89
N THR A 267 7.19 -5.96 23.77
CA THR A 267 5.95 -5.51 24.41
C THR A 267 5.08 -4.83 23.37
N MET A 268 3.80 -5.14 23.38
CA MET A 268 2.81 -4.56 22.48
C MET A 268 1.59 -4.13 23.29
N LYS A 269 1.23 -2.86 23.19
CA LYS A 269 0.08 -2.27 23.89
C LYS A 269 -0.77 -1.50 22.91
N GLY A 270 -2.07 -1.77 22.92
CA GLY A 270 -3.05 -1.05 22.13
C GLY A 270 -4.26 -0.73 23.00
N SER A 271 -4.83 0.45 22.82
CA SER A 271 -6.08 0.85 23.46
C SER A 271 -6.86 1.81 22.60
N GLN A 272 -8.16 1.84 22.81
CA GLN A 272 -9.05 2.80 22.17
C GLN A 272 -10.05 3.35 23.20
N GLN A 273 -10.64 4.50 22.90
CA GLN A 273 -11.74 5.03 23.67
C GLN A 273 -12.99 4.15 23.48
N ASP A 274 -13.78 3.95 24.54
CA ASP A 274 -15.11 3.33 24.41
C ASP A 274 -16.03 4.25 23.60
N PHE A 275 -17.13 3.73 23.09
CA PHE A 275 -18.06 4.48 22.27
C PHE A 275 -19.31 4.89 23.07
N LEU A 276 -19.91 6.00 22.62
CA LEU A 276 -21.12 6.56 23.21
C LEU A 276 -22.33 5.63 22.98
N ARG A 277 -23.08 5.34 24.04
CA ARG A 277 -24.21 4.43 24.02
C ARG A 277 -25.52 5.19 24.29
N GLY A 278 -26.54 4.86 23.52
CA GLY A 278 -27.91 5.34 23.70
C GLY A 278 -28.70 4.50 24.70
N PRO A 279 -29.99 4.80 24.85
CA PRO A 279 -30.91 3.96 25.60
C PRO A 279 -30.89 2.52 25.07
N GLY A 280 -30.78 1.55 25.98
CA GLY A 280 -30.66 0.13 25.61
C GLY A 280 -29.22 -0.35 25.30
N GLY A 281 -28.19 0.50 25.48
CA GLY A 281 -26.78 0.10 25.35
C GLY A 281 -26.27 0.04 23.90
N LEU A 282 -27.08 0.39 22.92
CA LEU A 282 -26.67 0.43 21.51
C LEU A 282 -25.76 1.62 21.21
N PRO A 283 -24.79 1.50 20.29
CA PRO A 283 -23.90 2.60 19.93
C PRO A 283 -24.66 3.74 19.25
N ILE A 284 -24.33 4.97 19.63
CA ILE A 284 -24.73 6.17 18.90
C ILE A 284 -23.73 6.39 17.76
N LEU A 285 -24.25 6.51 16.55
CA LEU A 285 -23.45 6.70 15.36
C LEU A 285 -23.55 8.15 14.86
N THR A 286 -22.49 8.62 14.20
CA THR A 286 -22.55 9.85 13.40
C THR A 286 -23.49 9.67 12.20
N PRO A 287 -23.93 10.75 11.53
CA PRO A 287 -24.69 10.63 10.27
C PRO A 287 -23.98 9.77 9.20
N GLY A 288 -22.65 9.73 9.21
CA GLY A 288 -21.84 8.87 8.35
C GLY A 288 -21.72 7.40 8.82
N GLY A 289 -22.44 6.98 9.88
CA GLY A 289 -22.45 5.60 10.36
C GLY A 289 -21.24 5.19 11.20
N ASN A 290 -20.42 6.14 11.67
CA ASN A 290 -19.23 5.89 12.47
C ASN A 290 -19.51 5.97 13.98
N LEU A 291 -18.77 5.20 14.77
CA LEU A 291 -18.79 5.25 16.22
C LEU A 291 -18.32 6.62 16.76
N ILE A 292 -18.94 7.08 17.83
CA ILE A 292 -18.59 8.31 18.54
C ILE A 292 -17.87 7.92 19.83
N ALA A 293 -16.66 8.46 20.06
CA ALA A 293 -15.90 8.22 21.28
C ALA A 293 -16.61 8.80 22.51
N ASP A 294 -16.58 8.04 23.61
CA ASP A 294 -17.07 8.47 24.94
C ASP A 294 -15.89 8.68 25.89
N PRO A 295 -15.39 9.92 26.06
CA PRO A 295 -14.25 10.19 26.93
C PRO A 295 -14.57 10.03 28.43
N SER A 296 -15.84 9.86 28.81
CA SER A 296 -16.25 9.63 30.20
C SER A 296 -16.02 8.18 30.65
N ARG A 297 -15.77 7.27 29.71
CA ARG A 297 -15.55 5.84 30.00
C ARG A 297 -14.09 5.47 29.97
N PRO A 298 -13.69 4.41 30.70
CA PRO A 298 -12.33 3.88 30.62
C PRO A 298 -11.98 3.44 29.21
N ARG A 299 -10.72 3.60 28.83
CA ARG A 299 -10.20 3.08 27.56
C ARG A 299 -10.30 1.56 27.52
N LEU A 300 -10.66 1.02 26.39
CA LEU A 300 -10.70 -0.41 26.11
C LEU A 300 -9.33 -0.86 25.61
N ARG A 301 -8.81 -1.96 26.14
CA ARG A 301 -7.58 -2.59 25.62
C ARG A 301 -7.90 -3.36 24.36
N THR A 302 -7.08 -3.18 23.33
CA THR A 302 -7.15 -3.92 22.08
C THR A 302 -6.02 -4.93 21.94
N VAL A 303 -4.85 -4.58 22.44
CA VAL A 303 -3.65 -5.44 22.50
C VAL A 303 -2.97 -5.20 23.83
N ASP A 304 -2.56 -6.26 24.50
CA ASP A 304 -1.73 -6.20 25.72
C ASP A 304 -0.92 -7.50 25.79
N GLU A 305 0.17 -7.54 25.04
CA GLU A 305 1.05 -8.70 24.97
C GLU A 305 2.48 -8.28 25.27
N ASP A 306 3.14 -9.08 26.09
CA ASP A 306 4.57 -8.97 26.35
C ASP A 306 5.17 -10.36 26.49
N GLY A 307 6.42 -10.52 26.09
CA GLY A 307 7.05 -11.81 26.24
C GLY A 307 8.35 -11.98 25.47
N VAL A 308 8.93 -13.15 25.72
CA VAL A 308 10.12 -13.61 25.03
C VAL A 308 9.74 -14.12 23.64
N MET A 309 10.47 -13.67 22.65
CA MET A 309 10.43 -14.18 21.28
C MET A 309 11.73 -14.90 20.96
N TRP A 310 11.66 -15.98 20.21
CA TRP A 310 12.83 -16.70 19.71
C TRP A 310 12.54 -17.34 18.36
N ASP A 311 13.56 -17.50 17.56
CA ASP A 311 13.49 -18.26 16.33
C ASP A 311 14.84 -18.91 15.98
N ALA A 312 14.75 -19.91 15.11
CA ALA A 312 15.88 -20.52 14.43
C ALA A 312 15.60 -20.58 12.93
N GLY A 313 16.65 -20.60 12.13
CA GLY A 313 16.47 -20.58 10.69
C GLY A 313 17.72 -20.83 9.90
N ILE A 314 17.60 -20.64 8.59
CA ILE A 314 18.68 -20.82 7.62
C ILE A 314 18.79 -19.61 6.70
N ILE A 315 20.03 -19.35 6.24
CA ILE A 315 20.33 -18.49 5.10
C ILE A 315 21.01 -19.38 4.07
N TRP A 316 20.38 -19.54 2.90
CA TRP A 316 20.91 -20.38 1.82
C TRP A 316 21.16 -19.53 0.57
N ARG A 317 22.43 -19.49 0.14
CA ARG A 317 22.93 -18.73 -1.01
C ARG A 317 23.68 -19.66 -1.96
N PRO A 318 22.98 -20.52 -2.72
CA PRO A 318 23.63 -21.48 -3.62
C PRO A 318 24.37 -20.80 -4.77
N SER A 319 24.04 -19.55 -5.08
CA SER A 319 24.67 -18.74 -6.09
C SER A 319 24.52 -17.23 -5.76
N PRO A 320 25.30 -16.34 -6.42
CA PRO A 320 25.12 -14.89 -6.27
C PRO A 320 23.75 -14.36 -6.74
N ARG A 321 22.96 -15.21 -7.41
CA ARG A 321 21.63 -14.88 -7.94
C ARG A 321 20.49 -15.35 -7.07
N THR A 322 20.75 -16.19 -6.08
CA THR A 322 19.70 -16.82 -5.25
C THR A 322 20.03 -16.65 -3.79
N GLU A 323 19.10 -16.09 -3.05
CA GLU A 323 19.13 -16.00 -1.60
C GLU A 323 17.77 -16.42 -1.03
N LEU A 324 17.79 -17.41 -0.16
CA LEU A 324 16.67 -17.83 0.65
C LEU A 324 17.02 -17.62 2.12
N GLN A 325 16.16 -16.93 2.84
CA GLN A 325 16.17 -16.85 4.30
C GLN A 325 14.85 -17.41 4.80
N ALA A 326 14.90 -18.31 5.78
CA ALA A 326 13.71 -18.86 6.40
C ALA A 326 13.94 -19.00 7.90
N ARG A 327 12.96 -18.60 8.70
CA ARG A 327 13.00 -18.67 10.17
C ARG A 327 11.67 -19.19 10.69
N GLY A 328 11.71 -20.01 11.74
CA GLY A 328 10.56 -20.46 12.48
C GLY A 328 10.85 -20.38 13.98
N GLY A 329 9.84 -20.06 14.76
CA GLY A 329 10.01 -19.87 16.20
C GLY A 329 8.71 -19.54 16.91
N TRP A 330 8.81 -18.78 17.97
CA TRP A 330 7.69 -18.39 18.83
C TRP A 330 7.63 -16.88 18.98
N ARG A 331 6.49 -16.30 18.66
CA ARG A 331 6.23 -14.87 18.77
C ARG A 331 4.72 -14.61 18.87
N TYR A 332 4.30 -13.53 19.47
CA TYR A 332 2.87 -13.19 19.64
C TYR A 332 2.06 -14.32 20.30
N GLY A 333 2.65 -14.95 21.34
CA GLY A 333 2.01 -16.04 22.05
C GLY A 333 1.80 -17.34 21.26
N SER A 334 2.39 -17.48 20.06
CA SER A 334 2.21 -18.67 19.21
C SER A 334 3.38 -18.89 18.25
N GLU A 335 3.32 -19.95 17.47
CA GLU A 335 4.26 -20.23 16.39
C GLU A 335 4.25 -19.09 15.35
N SER A 336 5.45 -18.75 14.89
CA SER A 336 5.69 -17.71 13.89
C SER A 336 6.68 -18.20 12.83
N PHE A 337 6.34 -17.97 11.56
CA PHE A 337 7.15 -18.36 10.41
C PHE A 337 7.35 -17.15 9.51
N THR A 338 8.60 -16.92 9.11
CA THR A 338 8.96 -15.88 8.14
C THR A 338 9.95 -16.45 7.13
N ALA A 339 9.81 -16.07 5.86
CA ALA A 339 10.77 -16.45 4.83
C ALA A 339 10.86 -15.36 3.76
N SER A 340 12.02 -15.27 3.12
CA SER A 340 12.21 -14.44 1.92
C SER A 340 13.08 -15.18 0.91
N LEU A 341 12.64 -15.18 -0.34
CA LEU A 341 13.38 -15.71 -1.49
C LEU A 341 13.58 -14.59 -2.49
N SER A 342 14.82 -14.36 -2.88
CA SER A 342 15.19 -13.53 -4.02
C SER A 342 15.96 -14.37 -5.03
N HIS A 343 15.45 -14.47 -6.26
CA HIS A 343 16.07 -15.24 -7.33
C HIS A 343 16.15 -14.44 -8.62
N LYS A 344 17.35 -14.04 -9.02
CA LYS A 344 17.64 -13.42 -10.32
C LYS A 344 17.81 -14.50 -11.38
N ILE A 345 16.77 -14.80 -12.13
CA ILE A 345 16.78 -15.80 -13.20
C ILE A 345 17.85 -15.41 -14.25
N ASN A 346 17.85 -14.14 -14.62
CA ASN A 346 18.87 -13.53 -15.49
C ASN A 346 18.92 -12.01 -15.25
N SER A 347 19.65 -11.25 -16.07
CA SER A 347 19.78 -9.79 -15.95
C SER A 347 18.49 -9.01 -16.22
N ARG A 348 17.43 -9.66 -16.71
CA ARG A 348 16.16 -9.04 -17.11
C ARG A 348 14.95 -9.64 -16.42
N SER A 349 15.12 -10.69 -15.62
CA SER A 349 14.03 -11.44 -15.01
C SER A 349 14.40 -11.83 -13.59
N ALA A 350 13.50 -11.56 -12.65
CA ALA A 350 13.68 -11.98 -11.25
C ALA A 350 12.34 -12.40 -10.62
N LEU A 351 12.46 -13.25 -9.61
CA LEU A 351 11.40 -13.76 -8.77
C LEU A 351 11.71 -13.40 -7.32
N ASN A 352 10.76 -12.80 -6.62
CA ASN A 352 10.81 -12.60 -5.19
C ASN A 352 9.58 -13.22 -4.54
N ALA A 353 9.79 -13.91 -3.43
CA ALA A 353 8.72 -14.43 -2.60
C ALA A 353 8.98 -14.11 -1.13
N GLN A 354 7.93 -13.89 -0.39
CA GLN A 354 7.98 -13.60 1.03
C GLN A 354 6.87 -14.31 1.77
N VAL A 355 7.18 -14.88 2.92
CA VAL A 355 6.23 -15.33 3.95
C VAL A 355 6.41 -14.42 5.15
N TYR A 356 5.32 -13.90 5.68
CA TYR A 356 5.34 -12.93 6.76
C TYR A 356 4.35 -13.30 7.88
N ASP A 357 4.69 -12.86 9.09
CA ASP A 357 3.86 -12.94 10.28
C ASP A 357 4.15 -11.72 11.16
N GLY A 358 3.14 -10.93 11.44
CA GLY A 358 3.30 -9.70 12.21
C GLY A 358 1.98 -9.09 12.67
N VAL A 359 2.06 -8.25 13.69
CA VAL A 359 0.92 -7.42 14.11
C VAL A 359 0.98 -6.08 13.40
N SER A 360 -0.10 -5.73 12.71
CA SER A 360 -0.19 -4.51 11.91
C SER A 360 -1.57 -3.86 12.00
N SER A 361 -1.74 -2.76 11.29
CA SER A 361 -2.98 -2.05 11.02
C SER A 361 -3.03 -1.70 9.54
N PHE A 362 -4.15 -1.21 9.06
CA PHE A 362 -4.27 -0.68 7.71
C PHE A 362 -3.18 0.38 7.41
N GLY A 363 -3.03 1.38 8.29
CA GLY A 363 -2.07 2.46 8.09
C GLY A 363 -0.62 1.99 8.07
N ARG A 364 -0.24 1.10 8.99
CA ARG A 364 1.14 0.57 9.05
C ARG A 364 1.48 -0.31 7.86
N LEU A 365 0.54 -1.14 7.37
CA LEU A 365 0.76 -1.91 6.15
C LEU A 365 0.97 -1.00 4.94
N LEU A 366 0.10 0.00 4.78
CA LEU A 366 0.17 0.90 3.64
C LEU A 366 1.50 1.70 3.62
N VAL A 367 1.95 2.20 4.77
CA VAL A 367 3.25 2.89 4.88
C VAL A 367 4.41 1.93 4.64
N ALA A 368 4.33 0.68 5.11
CA ALA A 368 5.37 -0.33 4.88
C ALA A 368 5.48 -0.72 3.39
N ASP A 369 4.35 -0.92 2.71
CA ASP A 369 4.31 -1.22 1.28
C ASP A 369 4.83 -0.04 0.46
N LEU A 370 4.47 1.19 0.85
CA LEU A 370 4.95 2.40 0.20
C LEU A 370 6.47 2.58 0.39
N ASN A 371 7.01 2.25 1.57
CA ASN A 371 8.47 2.26 1.80
C ASN A 371 9.20 1.17 1.00
N GLY A 372 8.51 0.10 0.60
CA GLY A 372 9.04 -0.95 -0.28
C GLY A 372 9.01 -0.61 -1.77
N LEU A 373 8.45 0.54 -2.16
CA LEU A 373 8.37 0.96 -3.54
C LEU A 373 9.76 1.35 -4.08
N PRO A 374 10.18 0.83 -5.25
CA PRO A 374 11.43 1.25 -5.88
C PRO A 374 11.35 2.71 -6.35
N THR A 375 12.48 3.41 -6.38
CA THR A 375 12.56 4.77 -6.92
C THR A 375 12.50 4.85 -8.45
N LYS A 376 12.42 3.70 -9.14
CA LYS A 376 12.27 3.60 -10.59
C LYS A 376 11.13 2.64 -10.89
N PHE A 377 9.99 3.17 -11.24
CA PHE A 377 8.80 2.41 -11.65
C PHE A 377 8.11 3.10 -12.83
N GLU A 378 7.34 2.35 -13.59
CA GLU A 378 6.43 2.92 -14.56
C GLU A 378 5.13 3.29 -13.84
N ALA A 379 4.74 4.55 -13.99
CA ALA A 379 3.48 5.03 -13.42
C ALA A 379 2.29 4.28 -14.03
N PRO A 380 1.29 3.92 -13.22
CA PRO A 380 0.08 3.32 -13.76
C PRO A 380 -0.57 4.27 -14.78
N SER A 381 -0.66 3.83 -16.02
CA SER A 381 -1.03 4.66 -17.16
C SER A 381 -2.53 4.90 -17.33
N ASN A 382 -3.35 4.40 -16.42
CA ASN A 382 -4.81 4.31 -16.59
C ASN A 382 -5.59 5.49 -16.00
N GLY A 383 -4.97 6.65 -15.72
CA GLY A 383 -5.67 7.86 -15.25
C GLY A 383 -6.50 7.72 -13.96
N GLY A 384 -6.48 6.58 -13.31
CA GLY A 384 -7.35 6.22 -12.18
C GLY A 384 -6.65 5.62 -10.96
N GLY A 385 -5.33 5.72 -10.85
CA GLY A 385 -4.58 5.17 -9.73
C GLY A 385 -4.06 3.74 -9.98
N LEU A 386 -3.74 3.02 -8.90
CA LEU A 386 -3.23 1.65 -8.97
C LEU A 386 -4.25 0.70 -9.59
N SER A 387 -3.83 -0.18 -10.51
CA SER A 387 -4.72 -1.13 -11.18
C SER A 387 -4.99 -2.39 -10.34
N GLY A 388 -6.21 -2.90 -10.37
CA GLY A 388 -6.60 -4.18 -9.79
C GLY A 388 -6.24 -4.34 -8.31
N THR A 389 -5.35 -5.27 -8.01
CA THR A 389 -4.86 -5.56 -6.64
C THR A 389 -3.74 -4.63 -6.17
N GLY A 390 -3.41 -3.58 -6.94
CA GLY A 390 -2.49 -2.53 -6.52
C GLY A 390 -1.00 -2.86 -6.62
N CYS A 391 -0.56 -3.80 -7.47
CA CYS A 391 0.87 -4.02 -7.68
C CYS A 391 1.48 -2.99 -8.62
N VAL A 392 2.65 -2.47 -8.25
CA VAL A 392 3.51 -1.60 -9.05
C VAL A 392 4.83 -2.33 -9.29
N PHE A 393 5.19 -2.52 -10.53
CA PHE A 393 6.44 -3.18 -10.91
C PHE A 393 7.51 -2.12 -11.20
N GLY A 394 8.70 -2.32 -10.65
CA GLY A 394 9.85 -1.44 -10.93
C GLY A 394 10.50 -1.77 -12.26
N ASN A 395 11.29 -0.81 -12.75
CA ASN A 395 12.03 -0.97 -14.02
C ASN A 395 13.18 -1.97 -13.89
N ASP A 396 13.70 -2.17 -12.68
CA ASP A 396 14.71 -3.19 -12.41
C ASP A 396 14.04 -4.53 -12.09
N PRO A 397 14.54 -5.66 -12.62
CA PRO A 397 13.93 -6.97 -12.42
C PRO A 397 13.78 -7.34 -10.94
N GLY A 398 12.59 -7.77 -10.55
CA GLY A 398 12.27 -8.18 -9.18
C GLY A 398 11.96 -7.04 -8.23
N THR A 399 12.07 -5.77 -8.67
CA THR A 399 11.63 -4.63 -7.85
C THR A 399 10.14 -4.35 -8.04
N GLY A 400 9.51 -3.79 -7.02
CA GLY A 400 8.09 -3.46 -7.04
C GLY A 400 7.47 -3.57 -5.64
N ALA A 401 6.26 -3.07 -5.50
CA ALA A 401 5.44 -3.20 -4.31
C ALA A 401 4.01 -3.60 -4.69
N CYS A 402 3.34 -4.37 -3.85
CA CYS A 402 1.93 -4.71 -4.01
C CYS A 402 1.18 -4.24 -2.76
N PHE A 403 0.18 -3.40 -2.96
CA PHE A 403 -0.67 -2.81 -1.92
C PHE A 403 -1.95 -3.62 -1.69
N GLY A 404 -2.12 -4.72 -2.42
CA GLY A 404 -3.36 -5.52 -2.41
C GLY A 404 -3.71 -6.04 -1.03
N ASP A 405 -2.72 -6.42 -0.23
CA ASP A 405 -2.93 -6.80 1.16
C ASP A 405 -3.46 -5.62 1.99
N ALA A 406 -2.91 -4.43 1.89
CA ALA A 406 -3.41 -3.25 2.60
C ALA A 406 -4.86 -2.91 2.21
N PHE A 407 -5.22 -2.99 0.93
CA PHE A 407 -6.54 -2.59 0.43
C PHE A 407 -7.69 -3.56 0.71
N GLN A 408 -7.43 -4.72 1.31
CA GLN A 408 -8.48 -5.70 1.62
C GLN A 408 -9.43 -5.26 2.72
N SER A 409 -8.99 -4.45 3.68
CA SER A 409 -9.82 -3.97 4.76
C SER A 409 -9.33 -2.62 5.24
N VAL A 410 -10.13 -1.60 5.03
CA VAL A 410 -9.91 -0.23 5.54
C VAL A 410 -10.50 -0.12 6.94
N SER A 411 -10.08 -1.02 7.86
CA SER A 411 -10.59 -1.09 9.23
C SER A 411 -9.71 -0.33 10.21
N ASN A 412 -10.32 0.17 11.28
CA ASN A 412 -9.63 0.90 12.36
C ASN A 412 -8.98 -0.03 13.41
N PHE A 413 -8.97 -1.34 13.19
CA PHE A 413 -8.45 -2.30 14.16
C PHE A 413 -7.06 -2.78 13.81
N ASN A 414 -6.28 -3.10 14.85
CA ASN A 414 -5.07 -3.87 14.69
C ASN A 414 -5.43 -5.32 14.38
N PHE A 415 -4.56 -6.01 13.68
CA PHE A 415 -4.71 -7.42 13.36
C PHE A 415 -3.34 -8.10 13.29
N ARG A 416 -3.32 -9.40 13.61
CA ARG A 416 -2.20 -10.25 13.25
C ARG A 416 -2.35 -10.64 11.79
N ASN A 417 -1.35 -10.30 11.00
CA ASN A 417 -1.30 -10.54 9.57
C ASN A 417 -0.28 -11.64 9.26
N ARG A 418 -0.76 -12.75 8.74
CA ARG A 418 0.04 -13.89 8.27
C ARG A 418 -0.22 -14.10 6.81
N GLY A 419 0.82 -14.30 6.03
CA GLY A 419 0.61 -14.51 4.61
C GLY A 419 1.86 -14.78 3.83
N ALA A 420 1.66 -14.82 2.52
CA ALA A 420 2.72 -14.99 1.55
C ALA A 420 2.46 -14.11 0.33
N ASN A 421 3.51 -13.58 -0.24
CA ASN A 421 3.45 -12.89 -1.53
C ASN A 421 4.56 -13.39 -2.46
N LEU A 422 4.27 -13.32 -3.75
CA LEU A 422 5.18 -13.69 -4.82
C LEU A 422 5.12 -12.62 -5.89
N ARG A 423 6.28 -12.20 -6.38
CA ARG A 423 6.41 -11.25 -7.49
C ARG A 423 7.41 -11.75 -8.50
N TYR A 424 7.01 -11.76 -9.73
CA TYR A 424 7.86 -12.02 -10.88
C TYR A 424 7.81 -10.82 -11.81
N SER A 425 8.95 -10.38 -12.31
CA SER A 425 9.00 -9.37 -13.36
C SER A 425 10.09 -9.68 -14.38
N THR A 426 9.82 -9.30 -15.62
CA THR A 426 10.77 -9.45 -16.74
C THR A 426 10.59 -8.34 -17.75
N ALA A 427 11.73 -7.89 -18.33
CA ALA A 427 11.76 -6.95 -19.44
C ALA A 427 12.65 -7.52 -20.55
N ARG A 428 12.06 -7.97 -21.66
CA ARG A 428 12.78 -8.62 -22.76
C ARG A 428 12.43 -7.98 -24.09
N GLY A 429 13.36 -7.19 -24.63
CA GLY A 429 13.15 -6.46 -25.88
C GLY A 429 11.98 -5.48 -25.76
N PRO A 430 10.96 -5.58 -26.64
CA PRO A 430 9.79 -4.70 -26.58
C PRO A 430 8.75 -5.11 -25.49
N TRP A 431 8.96 -6.21 -24.77
CA TRP A 431 8.03 -6.78 -23.83
C TRP A 431 8.41 -6.45 -22.40
N THR A 432 7.42 -6.06 -21.61
CA THR A 432 7.47 -5.99 -20.15
C THR A 432 6.37 -6.86 -19.58
N MET A 433 6.67 -7.65 -18.55
CA MET A 433 5.70 -8.51 -17.89
C MET A 433 5.90 -8.44 -16.38
N GLY A 434 4.81 -8.34 -15.66
CA GLY A 434 4.75 -8.44 -14.21
C GLY A 434 3.69 -9.46 -13.79
N LEU A 435 3.98 -10.23 -12.75
CA LEU A 435 3.04 -11.13 -12.09
C LEU A 435 3.18 -10.96 -10.59
N GLY A 436 2.08 -10.71 -9.91
CA GLY A 436 1.96 -10.64 -8.46
C GLY A 436 0.92 -11.62 -7.97
N ALA A 437 1.22 -12.36 -6.90
CA ALA A 437 0.27 -13.20 -6.20
C ALA A 437 0.42 -12.99 -4.70
N GLY A 438 -0.68 -12.98 -3.96
CA GLY A 438 -0.72 -12.77 -2.53
C GLY A 438 -1.76 -13.66 -1.85
N TYR A 439 -1.43 -14.09 -0.65
CA TYR A 439 -2.33 -14.68 0.32
C TYR A 439 -2.17 -13.95 1.63
N ALA A 440 -3.26 -13.56 2.27
CA ALA A 440 -3.26 -13.00 3.61
C ALA A 440 -4.34 -13.64 4.48
N ASN A 441 -3.98 -13.85 5.74
CA ASN A 441 -4.86 -14.28 6.81
C ASN A 441 -4.72 -13.27 7.93
N ARG A 442 -5.81 -12.58 8.27
CA ARG A 442 -5.85 -11.50 9.26
C ARG A 442 -6.74 -11.87 10.40
N ARG A 443 -6.17 -11.94 11.60
CA ARG A 443 -6.93 -12.12 12.84
C ARG A 443 -7.02 -10.79 13.56
N TYR A 444 -8.24 -10.26 13.69
CA TYR A 444 -8.48 -8.98 14.33
C TYR A 444 -8.20 -9.01 15.84
N LEU A 445 -7.58 -7.93 16.31
CA LEU A 445 -7.27 -7.64 17.71
C LEU A 445 -8.14 -6.47 18.15
N ALA A 446 -9.41 -6.75 18.41
CA ALA A 446 -10.40 -5.78 18.86
C ALA A 446 -10.66 -5.95 20.37
N PRO A 447 -11.27 -4.98 21.06
CA PRO A 447 -11.69 -5.17 22.44
C PRO A 447 -12.63 -6.36 22.58
N ASP A 448 -12.45 -7.14 23.63
CA ASP A 448 -13.35 -8.25 23.97
C ASP A 448 -14.66 -7.68 24.55
N SER A 449 -15.53 -7.22 23.67
CA SER A 449 -16.86 -6.75 24.03
C SER A 449 -17.88 -7.33 23.05
N SER A 450 -19.07 -7.67 23.56
CA SER A 450 -20.16 -8.25 22.78
C SER A 450 -20.63 -7.41 21.58
N LEU A 451 -20.29 -6.12 21.56
CA LEU A 451 -20.63 -5.19 20.47
C LEU A 451 -19.57 -5.16 19.36
N PHE A 452 -18.33 -5.59 19.65
CA PHE A 452 -17.29 -5.78 18.67
C PHE A 452 -17.18 -7.28 18.36
N ALA A 453 -18.06 -7.78 17.53
CA ALA A 453 -18.04 -9.16 17.07
C ALA A 453 -16.75 -9.53 16.28
N LEU A 454 -15.73 -8.64 16.32
CA LEU A 454 -14.49 -8.75 15.54
C LEU A 454 -13.34 -9.37 16.31
N HIS A 455 -13.37 -9.44 17.64
CA HIS A 455 -12.24 -10.03 18.39
C HIS A 455 -12.01 -11.48 17.99
N GLY A 456 -10.82 -11.76 17.48
CA GLY A 456 -10.44 -13.11 17.04
C GLY A 456 -11.06 -13.54 15.71
N VAL A 457 -11.91 -12.74 15.07
CA VAL A 457 -12.40 -12.98 13.71
C VAL A 457 -11.20 -13.01 12.75
N THR A 458 -11.24 -13.94 11.81
CA THR A 458 -10.16 -14.14 10.86
C THR A 458 -10.68 -13.95 9.44
N ASP A 459 -10.15 -12.98 8.74
CA ASP A 459 -10.37 -12.77 7.31
C ASP A 459 -9.28 -13.46 6.50
N GLN A 460 -9.64 -13.96 5.33
CA GLN A 460 -8.71 -14.56 4.38
C GLN A 460 -8.86 -13.93 3.00
N SER A 461 -7.77 -13.86 2.27
CA SER A 461 -7.80 -13.35 0.91
C SER A 461 -6.74 -13.95 0.03
N PHE A 462 -7.06 -14.08 -1.24
CA PHE A 462 -6.15 -14.40 -2.33
C PHE A 462 -6.22 -13.31 -3.38
N THR A 463 -5.05 -12.87 -3.84
CA THR A 463 -4.94 -11.88 -4.90
C THR A 463 -3.99 -12.37 -5.98
N LEU A 464 -4.35 -12.13 -7.23
CA LEU A 464 -3.52 -12.40 -8.40
C LEU A 464 -3.59 -11.18 -9.32
N GLN A 465 -2.44 -10.73 -9.80
CA GLN A 465 -2.35 -9.65 -10.79
C GLN A 465 -1.30 -9.98 -11.82
N GLY A 466 -1.62 -9.71 -13.09
CA GLY A 466 -0.71 -9.80 -14.22
C GLY A 466 -0.72 -8.51 -15.00
N SER A 467 0.44 -8.07 -15.46
CA SER A 467 0.60 -6.97 -16.40
C SER A 467 1.46 -7.40 -17.57
N LEU A 468 1.11 -6.98 -18.76
CA LEU A 468 1.83 -7.25 -20.00
C LEU A 468 1.87 -5.99 -20.85
N GLY A 469 3.04 -5.41 -21.02
CA GLY A 469 3.29 -4.29 -21.91
C GLY A 469 4.04 -4.72 -23.16
N ARG A 470 3.70 -4.17 -24.30
CA ARG A 470 4.47 -4.33 -25.55
C ARG A 470 4.58 -3.05 -26.33
N ARG A 471 5.78 -2.63 -26.60
CA ARG A 471 6.08 -1.57 -27.54
C ARG A 471 6.05 -2.14 -28.97
N LEU A 472 5.10 -1.67 -29.79
CA LEU A 472 4.92 -2.11 -31.19
C LEU A 472 5.85 -1.35 -32.13
N THR A 473 5.92 -0.03 -31.96
CA THR A 473 6.78 0.87 -32.70
C THR A 473 7.49 1.83 -31.72
N ARG A 474 8.22 2.80 -32.25
CA ARG A 474 8.80 3.87 -31.40
C ARG A 474 7.72 4.76 -30.77
N THR A 475 6.55 4.85 -31.41
CA THR A 475 5.47 5.77 -31.02
C THR A 475 4.18 5.07 -30.62
N SER A 476 4.12 3.75 -30.58
CA SER A 476 2.91 3.02 -30.22
C SER A 476 3.19 1.76 -29.43
N GLY A 477 2.26 1.38 -28.60
CA GLY A 477 2.29 0.14 -27.82
C GLY A 477 0.92 -0.23 -27.28
N TYR A 478 0.88 -1.34 -26.58
CA TYR A 478 -0.30 -1.75 -25.82
C TYR A 478 0.10 -2.28 -24.45
N ASP A 479 -0.81 -2.15 -23.51
CA ASP A 479 -0.73 -2.70 -22.17
C ASP A 479 -1.98 -3.53 -21.89
N LEU A 480 -1.79 -4.66 -21.24
CA LEU A 480 -2.84 -5.54 -20.75
C LEU A 480 -2.64 -5.72 -19.25
N ASP A 481 -3.67 -5.49 -18.46
CA ASP A 481 -3.69 -5.71 -17.02
C ASP A 481 -4.84 -6.65 -16.68
N ALA A 482 -4.55 -7.68 -15.91
CA ALA A 482 -5.54 -8.62 -15.40
C ALA A 482 -5.40 -8.78 -13.90
N TYR A 483 -6.51 -8.94 -13.20
CA TYR A 483 -6.49 -9.26 -11.78
C TYR A 483 -7.62 -10.20 -11.41
N ALA A 484 -7.41 -10.92 -10.31
CA ALA A 484 -8.44 -11.65 -9.60
C ALA A 484 -8.19 -11.51 -8.09
N ALA A 485 -9.24 -11.31 -7.33
CA ALA A 485 -9.19 -11.23 -5.88
C ALA A 485 -10.36 -12.02 -5.30
N TRP A 486 -10.08 -12.84 -4.31
CA TRP A 486 -11.07 -13.54 -3.51
C TRP A 486 -10.86 -13.15 -2.05
N PHE A 487 -11.96 -12.89 -1.36
CA PHE A 487 -11.96 -12.50 0.03
C PHE A 487 -13.06 -13.27 0.78
N ASP A 488 -12.71 -13.78 1.95
CA ASP A 488 -13.62 -14.42 2.86
C ASP A 488 -13.52 -13.79 4.24
N SER A 489 -14.65 -13.28 4.74
CA SER A 489 -14.71 -12.69 6.06
C SER A 489 -15.22 -13.72 7.06
N GLY A 490 -14.47 -13.92 8.14
CA GLY A 490 -14.92 -14.75 9.25
C GLY A 490 -16.06 -14.16 10.08
N LEU A 491 -16.62 -13.03 9.68
CA LEU A 491 -17.80 -12.44 10.35
C LEU A 491 -19.03 -13.28 10.07
N VAL A 492 -19.77 -13.61 11.14
CA VAL A 492 -21.05 -14.34 11.03
C VAL A 492 -22.03 -13.55 10.17
N GLY A 493 -22.57 -14.18 9.14
CA GLY A 493 -23.51 -13.57 8.20
C GLY A 493 -22.86 -12.70 7.12
N SER A 494 -21.55 -12.78 6.96
CA SER A 494 -20.85 -12.25 5.79
C SER A 494 -20.59 -13.36 4.78
N ASP A 495 -20.87 -13.09 3.52
CA ASP A 495 -20.53 -13.96 2.40
C ASP A 495 -19.10 -13.67 1.92
N SER A 496 -18.50 -14.66 1.24
CA SER A 496 -17.26 -14.44 0.52
C SER A 496 -17.49 -13.54 -0.69
N SER A 497 -16.48 -12.78 -1.08
CA SER A 497 -16.52 -11.95 -2.28
C SER A 497 -15.43 -12.36 -3.27
N PHE A 498 -15.75 -12.24 -4.56
CA PHE A 498 -14.82 -12.47 -5.65
C PHE A 498 -14.91 -11.30 -6.63
N GLY A 499 -13.77 -10.85 -7.09
CA GLY A 499 -13.68 -9.83 -8.14
C GLY A 499 -12.57 -10.17 -9.13
N ALA A 500 -12.86 -10.01 -10.41
CA ALA A 500 -11.86 -10.18 -11.46
C ALA A 500 -12.03 -9.10 -12.53
N GLY A 501 -10.95 -8.80 -13.23
CA GLY A 501 -10.99 -7.83 -14.32
C GLY A 501 -9.83 -7.99 -15.29
N LEU A 502 -10.09 -7.61 -16.52
CA LEU A 502 -9.13 -7.53 -17.60
C LEU A 502 -9.28 -6.18 -18.29
N THR A 503 -8.19 -5.45 -18.45
CA THR A 503 -8.15 -4.18 -19.17
C THR A 503 -7.06 -4.23 -20.23
N GLY A 504 -7.39 -3.82 -21.43
CA GLY A 504 -6.46 -3.62 -22.54
C GLY A 504 -6.42 -2.16 -22.94
N ARG A 505 -5.24 -1.61 -23.15
CA ARG A 505 -5.02 -0.25 -23.62
C ARG A 505 -4.10 -0.27 -24.84
N TYR A 506 -4.48 0.44 -25.89
CA TYR A 506 -3.59 0.78 -27.00
C TYR A 506 -3.33 2.28 -26.96
N TYR A 507 -2.08 2.68 -27.17
CA TYR A 507 -1.68 4.09 -27.26
C TYR A 507 -0.82 4.37 -28.48
N ARG A 508 -0.91 5.61 -28.98
CA ARG A 508 -0.08 6.11 -30.07
C ARG A 508 0.32 7.57 -29.82
N ASN A 509 1.61 7.84 -29.84
CA ASN A 509 2.17 9.17 -29.77
C ASN A 509 2.16 9.81 -31.17
N ILE A 510 1.72 11.05 -31.24
CA ILE A 510 1.57 11.87 -32.43
C ILE A 510 2.31 13.19 -32.17
N PHE A 511 2.56 13.98 -33.21
CA PHE A 511 3.20 15.30 -33.09
C PHE A 511 4.50 15.29 -32.28
N ARG A 512 5.49 14.52 -32.69
CA ARG A 512 6.82 14.43 -32.06
C ARG A 512 6.73 14.05 -30.56
N ASP A 513 5.89 13.08 -30.26
CA ASP A 513 5.65 12.52 -28.93
C ASP A 513 4.97 13.47 -27.90
N ARG A 514 4.47 14.63 -28.35
CA ARG A 514 3.76 15.56 -27.47
C ARG A 514 2.28 15.23 -27.28
N LEU A 515 1.62 14.67 -28.29
CA LEU A 515 0.22 14.28 -28.19
C LEU A 515 0.13 12.76 -28.22
N GLN A 516 -0.43 12.18 -27.18
CA GLN A 516 -0.75 10.75 -27.11
C GLN A 516 -2.26 10.56 -27.24
N ALA A 517 -2.67 9.76 -28.22
CA ALA A 517 -4.02 9.23 -28.30
C ALA A 517 -4.06 7.82 -27.69
N GLN A 518 -5.10 7.52 -26.95
CA GLN A 518 -5.29 6.21 -26.34
C GLN A 518 -6.73 5.74 -26.43
N ILE A 519 -6.88 4.43 -26.55
CA ILE A 519 -8.15 3.73 -26.41
C ILE A 519 -7.93 2.55 -25.45
N ALA A 520 -8.86 2.36 -24.52
CA ALA A 520 -8.83 1.23 -23.63
C ALA A 520 -10.20 0.57 -23.55
N ALA A 521 -10.22 -0.73 -23.34
CA ALA A 521 -11.42 -1.49 -23.05
C ALA A 521 -11.17 -2.42 -21.87
N GLY A 522 -12.18 -2.61 -21.03
CA GLY A 522 -12.09 -3.48 -19.87
C GLY A 522 -13.38 -4.23 -19.63
N VAL A 523 -13.23 -5.41 -19.02
CA VAL A 523 -14.34 -6.22 -18.50
C VAL A 523 -14.05 -6.56 -17.06
N TYR A 524 -15.07 -6.52 -16.22
CA TYR A 524 -14.96 -6.71 -14.78
C TYR A 524 -16.14 -7.52 -14.29
N THR A 525 -15.91 -8.43 -13.37
CA THR A 525 -16.97 -9.13 -12.64
C THR A 525 -16.75 -8.98 -11.14
N THR A 526 -17.82 -8.94 -10.39
CA THR A 526 -17.80 -8.93 -8.93
C THR A 526 -18.96 -9.72 -8.39
N GLN A 527 -18.70 -10.57 -7.42
CA GLN A 527 -19.68 -11.45 -6.78
C GLN A 527 -19.54 -11.33 -5.26
N ALA A 528 -20.64 -11.22 -4.54
CA ALA A 528 -20.67 -11.29 -3.08
C ALA A 528 -22.07 -11.71 -2.62
N GLY A 529 -22.18 -12.90 -2.02
CA GLY A 529 -23.46 -13.50 -1.65
C GLY A 529 -24.35 -13.67 -2.88
N GLU A 530 -25.58 -13.14 -2.79
CA GLU A 530 -26.55 -13.14 -3.89
C GLU A 530 -26.29 -12.06 -4.94
N PHE A 531 -25.35 -11.16 -4.69
CA PHE A 531 -25.01 -10.11 -5.62
C PHE A 531 -23.99 -10.62 -6.63
N ASP A 532 -24.36 -10.56 -7.92
CA ASP A 532 -23.48 -10.81 -9.06
C ASP A 532 -23.64 -9.66 -10.05
N ALA A 533 -22.52 -9.12 -10.52
CA ALA A 533 -22.54 -8.05 -11.49
C ALA A 533 -21.33 -8.08 -12.41
N SER A 534 -21.58 -7.87 -13.68
CA SER A 534 -20.57 -7.83 -14.72
C SER A 534 -20.63 -6.52 -15.50
N TYR A 535 -19.47 -5.91 -15.72
CA TYR A 535 -19.33 -4.59 -16.32
C TYR A 535 -18.36 -4.61 -17.49
N GLY A 536 -18.69 -3.85 -18.51
CA GLY A 536 -17.77 -3.49 -19.59
C GLY A 536 -17.45 -2.01 -19.56
N SER A 537 -16.24 -1.61 -19.87
CA SER A 537 -15.87 -0.19 -20.01
C SER A 537 -15.08 0.06 -21.29
N ILE A 538 -15.30 1.22 -21.89
CA ILE A 538 -14.52 1.73 -23.01
C ILE A 538 -14.05 3.14 -22.65
N LEU A 539 -12.79 3.45 -22.94
CA LEU A 539 -12.18 4.75 -22.74
C LEU A 539 -11.52 5.19 -24.04
N ALA A 540 -11.76 6.42 -24.44
CA ALA A 540 -10.99 7.11 -25.46
C ALA A 540 -10.40 8.39 -24.86
N GLY A 541 -9.13 8.66 -25.07
CA GLY A 541 -8.47 9.80 -24.44
C GLY A 541 -7.35 10.39 -25.28
N LEU A 542 -7.10 11.67 -25.01
CA LEU A 542 -5.99 12.45 -25.55
C LEU A 542 -5.20 13.04 -24.38
N ARG A 543 -3.89 12.94 -24.45
CA ARG A 543 -2.96 13.52 -23.48
C ARG A 543 -1.92 14.36 -24.21
N TYR A 544 -1.80 15.62 -23.85
CA TYR A 544 -0.80 16.54 -24.38
C TYR A 544 0.28 16.80 -23.34
N THR A 545 1.53 16.51 -23.68
CA THR A 545 2.71 16.68 -22.83
C THR A 545 3.51 17.90 -23.33
N PHE A 546 3.89 18.77 -22.41
CA PHE A 546 4.59 20.04 -22.69
C PHE A 546 6.11 19.85 -22.88
#